data_43057819357d495d8028e19e00be783a
#
_entry.id   43057819357d495d8028e19e00be783a
#
_cell.length_a   1.000
_cell.length_b   1.000
_cell.length_c   1.000
_cell.angle_alpha   90.00
_cell.angle_beta   90.00
_cell.angle_gamma   90.00
#
_symmetry.space_group_name_H-M   'P 1'
#
loop_
_entity.id
_entity.type
_entity.pdbx_description
1 polymer ?
#
loop_
_entity_poly.entity_id
_entity_poly.type
_entity_poly.pdbx_seq_one_letter_code
_entity_poly.pdbx_strand_id
1 'polypeptide(L)'
;MTTRRTGPDVERVTGQVAGLLLAAGGGRRLGGRPKALLTHRGRPLVEHAVRALRTGGCERVHVVLGARADDVRARAELPDCVLVDNPDWERGMGSSLRAGLASLAGTEARAVLVLLVDQPGIGPQAVARVLAAYAARETGYPRDARSAREGQEARNSLVSATYAGVRGHPVLFGAAHWAGVAAAATGDRGARAYLKEHADAVALVECGDVAEAYDIDTEEDLGRLG
;
A
#
# COMPACT_ATOMS: atom_id res chain seq x y z
N MET A 1 17.03 18.41 -15.05
CA MET A 1 15.99 17.39 -14.80
C MET A 1 16.49 16.07 -15.39
N THR A 2 17.12 15.23 -14.58
CA THR A 2 17.70 13.97 -15.05
C THR A 2 16.72 12.84 -14.68
N THR A 3 15.89 12.46 -15.65
CA THR A 3 15.05 11.25 -15.55
C THR A 3 15.99 10.04 -15.48
N ARG A 4 16.19 9.45 -14.31
CA ARG A 4 16.86 8.16 -14.19
C ARG A 4 15.97 7.13 -14.91
N ARG A 5 16.41 6.68 -16.08
CA ARG A 5 15.82 5.51 -16.75
C ARG A 5 16.02 4.31 -15.81
N THR A 6 14.94 3.76 -15.30
CA THR A 6 14.93 2.48 -14.59
C THR A 6 15.42 1.42 -15.58
N GLY A 7 16.40 0.62 -15.18
CA GLY A 7 16.89 -0.46 -16.04
C GLY A 7 15.86 -1.60 -16.14
N PRO A 8 15.93 -2.44 -17.19
CA PRO A 8 14.97 -3.54 -17.44
C PRO A 8 14.84 -4.53 -16.27
N ASP A 9 15.85 -4.69 -15.44
CA ASP A 9 15.81 -5.54 -14.25
C ASP A 9 14.93 -4.92 -13.13
N VAL A 10 14.92 -3.60 -12.97
CA VAL A 10 14.09 -2.89 -12.00
C VAL A 10 12.62 -2.98 -12.40
N GLU A 11 12.29 -2.76 -13.69
CA GLU A 11 10.93 -2.89 -14.22
C GLU A 11 10.38 -4.31 -14.04
N ARG A 12 11.21 -5.34 -14.27
CA ARG A 12 10.79 -6.73 -14.07
C ARG A 12 10.52 -7.06 -12.60
N VAL A 13 11.30 -6.53 -11.66
CA VAL A 13 11.12 -6.77 -10.22
C VAL A 13 9.90 -6.02 -9.70
N THR A 14 9.71 -4.77 -10.10
CA THR A 14 8.56 -3.96 -9.67
C THR A 14 7.24 -4.44 -10.28
N GLY A 15 7.25 -5.00 -11.50
CA GLY A 15 6.07 -5.61 -12.14
C GLY A 15 5.50 -6.82 -11.40
N GLN A 16 6.25 -7.37 -10.42
CA GLN A 16 5.79 -8.45 -9.53
C GLN A 16 5.30 -7.94 -8.16
N VAL A 17 5.17 -6.62 -7.97
CA VAL A 17 4.62 -6.01 -6.76
C VAL A 17 3.18 -5.59 -7.02
N ALA A 18 2.24 -6.18 -6.28
CA ALA A 18 0.85 -5.72 -6.29
C ALA A 18 0.68 -4.51 -5.39
N GLY A 19 -0.12 -3.53 -5.82
CA GLY A 19 -0.63 -2.49 -4.93
C GLY A 19 -1.83 -2.99 -4.15
N LEU A 20 -1.91 -2.71 -2.85
CA LEU A 20 -3.05 -3.01 -2.00
C LEU A 20 -3.53 -1.74 -1.32
N LEU A 21 -4.70 -1.27 -1.72
CA LEU A 21 -5.34 -0.11 -1.12
C LEU A 21 -6.38 -0.54 -0.09
N LEU A 22 -6.22 -0.13 1.17
CA LEU A 22 -7.22 -0.33 2.20
C LEU A 22 -8.21 0.86 2.19
N ALA A 23 -9.43 0.62 1.69
CA ALA A 23 -10.46 1.63 1.49
C ALA A 23 -11.81 1.26 2.14
N ALA A 24 -11.80 0.37 3.12
CA ALA A 24 -13.02 -0.19 3.73
C ALA A 24 -13.60 0.65 4.88
N GLY A 25 -12.94 1.74 5.30
CA GLY A 25 -13.31 2.51 6.49
C GLY A 25 -14.60 3.32 6.35
N GLY A 26 -15.48 3.22 7.34
CA GLY A 26 -16.81 3.87 7.35
C GLY A 26 -16.84 5.34 7.76
N GLY A 27 -15.69 5.95 8.13
CA GLY A 27 -15.66 7.38 8.51
C GLY A 27 -16.54 7.74 9.69
N ARG A 28 -16.57 6.93 10.75
CA ARG A 28 -17.45 7.14 11.93
C ARG A 28 -17.34 8.55 12.53
N ARG A 29 -16.11 9.08 12.63
CA ARG A 29 -15.83 10.43 13.13
C ARG A 29 -16.15 11.54 12.10
N LEU A 30 -16.41 11.16 10.86
CA LEU A 30 -16.80 12.04 9.75
C LEU A 30 -18.31 11.94 9.44
N GLY A 31 -19.15 11.64 10.47
CA GLY A 31 -20.60 11.49 10.31
C GLY A 31 -21.01 10.30 9.45
N GLY A 32 -20.20 9.22 9.39
CA GLY A 32 -20.50 8.03 8.60
C GLY A 32 -20.21 8.19 7.10
N ARG A 33 -19.52 9.24 6.69
CA ARG A 33 -19.11 9.44 5.30
C ARG A 33 -17.95 8.49 4.97
N PRO A 34 -18.09 7.60 3.96
CA PRO A 34 -17.01 6.69 3.57
C PRO A 34 -15.79 7.50 3.08
N LYS A 35 -14.63 7.32 3.73
CA LYS A 35 -13.43 8.07 3.39
C LYS A 35 -13.05 7.91 1.92
N ALA A 36 -13.27 6.74 1.34
CA ALA A 36 -13.02 6.43 -0.06
C ALA A 36 -13.66 7.43 -1.03
N LEU A 37 -14.84 7.99 -0.67
CA LEU A 37 -15.62 8.91 -1.49
C LEU A 37 -15.46 10.39 -1.12
N LEU A 38 -14.63 10.73 -0.13
CA LEU A 38 -14.27 12.12 0.13
C LEU A 38 -13.53 12.68 -1.08
N THR A 39 -13.87 13.91 -1.46
CA THR A 39 -13.31 14.55 -2.64
C THR A 39 -12.04 15.32 -2.27
N HIS A 40 -10.96 15.06 -3.01
CA HIS A 40 -9.73 15.84 -2.96
C HIS A 40 -9.38 16.27 -4.39
N ARG A 41 -9.16 17.58 -4.61
CA ARG A 41 -8.85 18.15 -5.93
C ARG A 41 -9.80 17.65 -7.05
N GLY A 42 -11.10 17.61 -6.74
CA GLY A 42 -12.16 17.22 -7.65
C GLY A 42 -12.35 15.72 -7.90
N ARG A 43 -11.65 14.83 -7.18
CA ARG A 43 -11.75 13.37 -7.35
C ARG A 43 -11.89 12.65 -6.01
N PRO A 44 -12.56 11.49 -5.95
CA PRO A 44 -12.60 10.64 -4.77
C PRO A 44 -11.20 10.23 -4.29
N LEU A 45 -10.99 10.14 -2.97
CA LEU A 45 -9.71 9.71 -2.39
C LEU A 45 -9.25 8.33 -2.88
N VAL A 46 -10.19 7.42 -3.11
CA VAL A 46 -9.88 6.09 -3.64
C VAL A 46 -9.22 6.15 -5.02
N GLU A 47 -9.66 7.07 -5.89
CA GLU A 47 -9.05 7.27 -7.21
C GLU A 47 -7.66 7.90 -7.11
N HIS A 48 -7.47 8.85 -6.17
CA HIS A 48 -6.15 9.43 -5.90
C HIS A 48 -5.14 8.37 -5.47
N ALA A 49 -5.53 7.52 -4.52
CA ALA A 49 -4.66 6.48 -4.00
C ALA A 49 -4.35 5.40 -5.06
N VAL A 50 -5.33 4.98 -5.86
CA VAL A 50 -5.11 4.06 -7.00
C VAL A 50 -4.14 4.66 -8.01
N ARG A 51 -4.32 5.95 -8.35
CA ARG A 51 -3.41 6.66 -9.25
C ARG A 51 -1.99 6.74 -8.67
N ALA A 52 -1.84 7.01 -7.36
CA ALA A 52 -0.54 7.04 -6.70
C ALA A 52 0.16 5.69 -6.80
N LEU A 53 -0.54 4.57 -6.54
CA LEU A 53 -0.02 3.22 -6.66
C LEU A 53 0.42 2.91 -8.10
N ARG A 54 -0.43 3.17 -9.09
CA ARG A 54 -0.14 2.87 -10.51
C ARG A 54 1.00 3.71 -11.07
N THR A 55 0.91 5.03 -10.89
CA THR A 55 1.95 5.96 -11.37
C THR A 55 3.29 5.72 -10.66
N GLY A 56 3.25 5.24 -9.42
CA GLY A 56 4.43 4.85 -8.65
C GLY A 56 5.05 3.52 -9.06
N GLY A 57 4.36 2.69 -9.88
CA GLY A 57 4.91 1.47 -10.46
C GLY A 57 4.22 0.15 -10.07
N CYS A 58 3.04 0.18 -9.40
CA CYS A 58 2.24 -1.01 -9.17
C CYS A 58 1.33 -1.27 -10.37
N GLU A 59 1.58 -2.31 -11.15
CA GLU A 59 0.78 -2.64 -12.34
C GLU A 59 -0.62 -3.15 -11.98
N ARG A 60 -0.73 -3.98 -10.95
CA ARG A 60 -1.98 -4.54 -10.45
C ARG A 60 -2.34 -3.91 -9.11
N VAL A 61 -3.56 -3.39 -8.99
CA VAL A 61 -4.04 -2.76 -7.76
C VAL A 61 -5.28 -3.49 -7.27
N HIS A 62 -5.20 -3.99 -6.03
CA HIS A 62 -6.31 -4.56 -5.28
C HIS A 62 -6.85 -3.47 -4.34
N VAL A 63 -8.17 -3.25 -4.36
CA VAL A 63 -8.84 -2.24 -3.54
C VAL A 63 -9.81 -2.94 -2.61
N VAL A 64 -9.54 -2.89 -1.30
CA VAL A 64 -10.41 -3.49 -0.30
C VAL A 64 -11.51 -2.51 0.06
N LEU A 65 -12.75 -2.91 -0.20
CA LEU A 65 -13.97 -2.17 0.09
C LEU A 65 -14.71 -2.78 1.29
N GLY A 66 -15.45 -1.95 2.01
CA GLY A 66 -16.23 -2.39 3.16
C GLY A 66 -17.45 -1.48 3.34
N ALA A 67 -17.36 -0.46 4.19
CA ALA A 67 -18.44 0.49 4.39
C ALA A 67 -18.86 1.12 3.06
N ARG A 68 -20.17 1.02 2.74
CA ARG A 68 -20.75 1.62 1.52
C ARG A 68 -20.03 1.17 0.23
N ALA A 69 -19.60 -0.10 0.15
CA ALA A 69 -18.89 -0.65 -1.01
C ALA A 69 -19.62 -0.42 -2.33
N ASP A 70 -20.95 -0.54 -2.34
CA ASP A 70 -21.78 -0.30 -3.53
C ASP A 70 -21.75 1.15 -4.00
N ASP A 71 -21.73 2.09 -3.05
CA ASP A 71 -21.60 3.51 -3.39
C ASP A 71 -20.21 3.80 -4.00
N VAL A 72 -19.15 3.17 -3.49
CA VAL A 72 -17.81 3.32 -4.06
C VAL A 72 -17.78 2.77 -5.49
N ARG A 73 -18.36 1.58 -5.72
CA ARG A 73 -18.45 0.99 -7.06
C ARG A 73 -19.24 1.84 -8.05
N ALA A 74 -20.31 2.48 -7.56
CA ALA A 74 -21.19 3.31 -8.40
C ALA A 74 -20.59 4.69 -8.74
N ARG A 75 -19.71 5.22 -7.88
CA ARG A 75 -19.30 6.64 -7.94
C ARG A 75 -17.81 6.86 -8.21
N ALA A 76 -16.97 5.83 -8.05
CA ALA A 76 -15.53 5.94 -8.29
C ALA A 76 -15.12 5.22 -9.56
N GLU A 77 -14.23 5.83 -10.32
CA GLU A 77 -13.63 5.25 -11.52
C GLU A 77 -12.38 4.44 -11.13
N LEU A 78 -12.54 3.12 -11.07
CA LEU A 78 -11.50 2.17 -10.69
C LEU A 78 -11.22 1.14 -11.81
N PRO A 79 -10.91 1.59 -13.04
CA PRO A 79 -10.67 0.66 -14.15
C PRO A 79 -9.50 -0.27 -13.80
N ASP A 80 -9.57 -1.54 -14.25
CA ASP A 80 -8.54 -2.56 -14.09
C ASP A 80 -8.07 -2.81 -12.64
N CYS A 81 -8.85 -2.40 -11.64
CA CYS A 81 -8.63 -2.76 -10.25
C CYS A 81 -9.34 -4.05 -9.89
N VAL A 82 -8.70 -4.86 -9.05
CA VAL A 82 -9.37 -5.98 -8.38
C VAL A 82 -10.09 -5.45 -7.15
N LEU A 83 -11.42 -5.41 -7.20
CA LEU A 83 -12.24 -4.96 -6.06
C LEU A 83 -12.47 -6.14 -5.12
N VAL A 84 -12.08 -5.97 -3.86
CA VAL A 84 -12.11 -7.00 -2.81
C VAL A 84 -13.12 -6.60 -1.75
N ASP A 85 -14.17 -7.41 -1.56
CA ASP A 85 -15.13 -7.17 -0.49
C ASP A 85 -14.60 -7.63 0.86
N ASN A 86 -14.75 -6.77 1.86
CA ASN A 86 -14.54 -7.12 3.25
C ASN A 86 -15.84 -6.93 4.05
N PRO A 87 -16.67 -7.97 4.20
CA PRO A 87 -17.90 -7.88 4.99
C PRO A 87 -17.62 -7.64 6.48
N ASP A 88 -16.45 -8.01 6.95
CA ASP A 88 -16.00 -7.86 8.35
C ASP A 88 -15.31 -6.51 8.62
N TRP A 89 -15.50 -5.49 7.79
CA TRP A 89 -14.78 -4.21 7.89
C TRP A 89 -14.92 -3.52 9.25
N GLU A 90 -16.06 -3.72 9.94
CA GLU A 90 -16.31 -3.16 11.28
C GLU A 90 -15.36 -3.72 12.35
N ARG A 91 -14.75 -4.88 12.11
CA ARG A 91 -13.72 -5.49 12.97
C ARG A 91 -12.36 -4.77 12.91
N GLY A 92 -12.28 -3.68 12.14
CA GLY A 92 -11.13 -2.81 12.04
C GLY A 92 -10.18 -3.12 10.87
N MET A 93 -9.12 -2.31 10.76
CA MET A 93 -8.15 -2.35 9.67
C MET A 93 -7.53 -3.74 9.44
N GLY A 94 -7.35 -4.52 10.50
CA GLY A 94 -6.78 -5.88 10.42
C GLY A 94 -7.61 -6.81 9.54
N SER A 95 -8.95 -6.71 9.58
CA SER A 95 -9.83 -7.50 8.71
C SER A 95 -9.63 -7.15 7.25
N SER A 96 -9.51 -5.86 6.94
CA SER A 96 -9.26 -5.37 5.57
C SER A 96 -7.91 -5.81 5.04
N LEU A 97 -6.86 -5.76 5.87
CA LEU A 97 -5.54 -6.24 5.50
C LEU A 97 -5.55 -7.75 5.20
N ARG A 98 -6.24 -8.56 6.01
CA ARG A 98 -6.39 -10.00 5.76
C ARG A 98 -7.14 -10.28 4.45
N ALA A 99 -8.26 -9.60 4.20
CA ALA A 99 -9.03 -9.75 2.96
C ALA A 99 -8.18 -9.39 1.73
N GLY A 100 -7.43 -8.28 1.82
CA GLY A 100 -6.51 -7.86 0.76
C GLY A 100 -5.38 -8.86 0.51
N LEU A 101 -4.72 -9.36 1.55
CA LEU A 101 -3.67 -10.38 1.39
C LEU A 101 -4.23 -11.69 0.82
N ALA A 102 -5.42 -12.11 1.24
CA ALA A 102 -6.08 -13.31 0.72
C ALA A 102 -6.39 -13.18 -0.78
N SER A 103 -6.73 -11.98 -1.27
CA SER A 103 -7.01 -11.75 -2.69
C SER A 103 -5.78 -11.87 -3.60
N LEU A 104 -4.58 -11.92 -3.03
CA LEU A 104 -3.33 -12.13 -3.77
C LEU A 104 -2.98 -13.63 -3.91
N ALA A 105 -3.72 -14.52 -3.25
CA ALA A 105 -3.48 -15.96 -3.37
C ALA A 105 -3.68 -16.42 -4.83
N GLY A 106 -2.73 -17.21 -5.33
CA GLY A 106 -2.74 -17.70 -6.72
C GLY A 106 -2.30 -16.67 -7.76
N THR A 107 -1.91 -15.47 -7.36
CA THR A 107 -1.29 -14.50 -8.29
C THR A 107 0.22 -14.69 -8.37
N GLU A 108 0.85 -14.09 -9.40
CA GLU A 108 2.30 -14.08 -9.58
C GLU A 108 3.02 -13.05 -8.69
N ALA A 109 2.28 -12.34 -7.81
CA ALA A 109 2.85 -11.30 -6.97
C ALA A 109 3.86 -11.88 -5.97
N ARG A 110 5.05 -11.30 -5.92
CA ARG A 110 6.11 -11.65 -4.96
C ARG A 110 6.15 -10.74 -3.75
N ALA A 111 5.55 -9.57 -3.88
CA ALA A 111 5.40 -8.61 -2.80
C ALA A 111 4.10 -7.82 -2.97
N VAL A 112 3.66 -7.18 -1.89
CA VAL A 112 2.52 -6.27 -1.87
C VAL A 112 2.92 -4.95 -1.23
N LEU A 113 2.57 -3.84 -1.88
CA LEU A 113 2.74 -2.50 -1.35
C LEU A 113 1.39 -1.98 -0.86
N VAL A 114 1.28 -1.75 0.44
CA VAL A 114 0.05 -1.34 1.13
C VAL A 114 0.00 0.18 1.24
N LEU A 115 -1.16 0.75 0.89
CA LEU A 115 -1.50 2.16 1.07
C LEU A 115 -2.87 2.30 1.74
N LEU A 116 -3.07 3.40 2.46
CA LEU A 116 -4.36 3.74 3.08
C LEU A 116 -5.06 4.83 2.27
N VAL A 117 -6.39 4.71 2.14
CA VAL A 117 -7.21 5.64 1.34
C VAL A 117 -7.28 7.04 1.92
N ASP A 118 -7.10 7.17 3.22
CA ASP A 118 -7.24 8.41 3.98
C ASP A 118 -5.93 9.22 4.13
N GLN A 119 -4.91 8.87 3.35
CA GLN A 119 -3.61 9.55 3.33
C GLN A 119 -3.35 10.26 1.99
N PRO A 120 -4.09 11.31 1.63
CA PRO A 120 -4.00 11.96 0.32
C PRO A 120 -2.66 12.66 0.06
N GLY A 121 -1.88 12.96 1.10
CA GLY A 121 -0.53 13.52 0.98
C GLY A 121 0.52 12.54 0.48
N ILE A 122 0.19 11.23 0.37
CA ILE A 122 1.10 10.19 -0.13
C ILE A 122 0.91 10.03 -1.64
N GLY A 123 1.85 10.58 -2.39
CA GLY A 123 1.83 10.59 -3.85
C GLY A 123 2.67 9.46 -4.50
N PRO A 124 2.71 9.45 -5.84
CA PRO A 124 3.43 8.42 -6.60
C PRO A 124 4.94 8.40 -6.35
N GLN A 125 5.54 9.51 -5.93
CA GLN A 125 6.97 9.57 -5.63
C GLN A 125 7.34 8.72 -4.41
N ALA A 126 6.51 8.71 -3.35
CA ALA A 126 6.75 7.87 -2.18
C ALA A 126 6.59 6.39 -2.53
N VAL A 127 5.58 6.04 -3.33
CA VAL A 127 5.38 4.67 -3.86
C VAL A 127 6.61 4.24 -4.66
N ALA A 128 7.04 5.02 -5.65
CA ALA A 128 8.20 4.72 -6.49
C ALA A 128 9.49 4.58 -5.68
N ARG A 129 9.67 5.39 -4.63
CA ARG A 129 10.85 5.35 -3.76
C ARG A 129 10.91 4.05 -2.95
N VAL A 130 9.78 3.60 -2.39
CA VAL A 130 9.70 2.32 -1.67
C VAL A 130 9.94 1.14 -2.63
N LEU A 131 9.35 1.17 -3.83
CA LEU A 131 9.60 0.15 -4.86
C LEU A 131 11.06 0.12 -5.31
N ALA A 132 11.71 1.27 -5.46
CA ALA A 132 13.13 1.35 -5.81
C ALA A 132 14.03 0.76 -4.72
N ALA A 133 13.71 1.00 -3.44
CA ALA A 133 14.42 0.39 -2.32
C ALA A 133 14.25 -1.13 -2.27
N TYR A 134 13.04 -1.62 -2.54
CA TYR A 134 12.78 -3.06 -2.71
C TYR A 134 13.61 -3.64 -3.85
N ALA A 135 13.57 -3.05 -5.04
CA ALA A 135 14.31 -3.53 -6.22
C ALA A 135 15.83 -3.52 -5.99
N ALA A 136 16.37 -2.52 -5.28
CA ALA A 136 17.81 -2.44 -4.97
C ALA A 136 18.26 -3.60 -4.06
N ARG A 137 17.42 -4.06 -3.14
CA ARG A 137 17.70 -5.24 -2.30
C ARG A 137 17.73 -6.53 -3.13
N GLU A 138 16.89 -6.61 -4.16
CA GLU A 138 16.79 -7.77 -5.04
C GLU A 138 17.96 -7.86 -6.04
N THR A 139 18.50 -6.72 -6.49
CA THR A 139 19.55 -6.65 -7.53
C THR A 139 20.96 -6.57 -6.96
N GLY A 140 21.11 -6.47 -5.64
CA GLY A 140 22.40 -6.25 -4.96
C GLY A 140 23.40 -7.43 -4.98
N TYR A 141 23.04 -8.59 -5.57
CA TYR A 141 23.88 -9.80 -5.58
C TYR A 141 24.52 -10.13 -6.94
N PRO A 142 25.70 -10.80 -6.96
CA PRO A 142 26.37 -11.24 -8.20
C PRO A 142 25.51 -12.18 -9.03
N ARG A 143 25.60 -12.05 -10.37
CA ARG A 143 24.75 -12.75 -11.36
C ARG A 143 24.74 -14.28 -11.29
N ASP A 144 25.79 -14.88 -10.78
CA ASP A 144 26.03 -16.32 -10.79
C ASP A 144 25.28 -17.10 -9.67
N ALA A 145 24.74 -16.38 -8.68
CA ALA A 145 23.94 -16.95 -7.58
C ALA A 145 22.45 -16.54 -7.63
N ARG A 146 22.04 -15.87 -8.69
CA ARG A 146 20.84 -15.04 -8.76
C ARG A 146 19.50 -15.78 -8.73
N SER A 147 19.31 -16.87 -9.49
CA SER A 147 17.93 -17.29 -9.81
C SER A 147 17.11 -17.89 -8.66
N ALA A 148 17.74 -18.64 -7.74
CA ALA A 148 17.02 -19.24 -6.62
C ALA A 148 17.01 -18.33 -5.38
N ARG A 149 18.07 -17.55 -5.13
CA ARG A 149 18.17 -16.63 -3.98
C ARG A 149 17.35 -15.35 -4.19
N GLU A 150 17.35 -14.78 -5.40
CA GLU A 150 16.55 -13.60 -5.75
C GLU A 150 15.06 -13.83 -5.46
N GLY A 151 14.52 -14.98 -5.83
CA GLY A 151 13.13 -15.32 -5.55
C GLY A 151 12.82 -15.47 -4.06
N GLN A 152 13.79 -15.88 -3.25
CA GLN A 152 13.60 -16.04 -1.81
C GLN A 152 13.74 -14.71 -1.06
N GLU A 153 14.69 -13.86 -1.45
CA GLU A 153 14.91 -12.55 -0.82
C GLU A 153 13.79 -11.56 -1.14
N ALA A 154 13.30 -11.55 -2.39
CA ALA A 154 12.09 -10.80 -2.78
C ALA A 154 10.92 -11.13 -1.86
N ARG A 155 10.72 -12.41 -1.58
CA ARG A 155 9.66 -12.86 -0.68
C ARG A 155 9.90 -12.50 0.78
N ASN A 156 11.15 -12.28 1.20
CA ASN A 156 11.54 -11.96 2.57
C ASN A 156 11.74 -10.45 2.82
N SER A 157 11.51 -9.60 1.83
CA SER A 157 11.72 -8.17 1.98
C SER A 157 10.61 -7.48 2.77
N LEU A 158 11.02 -6.63 3.72
CA LEU A 158 10.15 -5.67 4.41
C LEU A 158 10.70 -4.27 4.17
N VAL A 159 9.86 -3.36 3.65
CA VAL A 159 10.24 -1.96 3.40
C VAL A 159 9.13 -1.03 3.90
N SER A 160 9.48 0.02 4.62
CA SER A 160 8.51 1.01 5.10
C SER A 160 8.98 2.42 4.79
N ALA A 161 8.10 3.25 4.29
CA ALA A 161 8.36 4.69 4.24
C ALA A 161 8.53 5.24 5.66
N THR A 162 9.35 6.31 5.77
CA THR A 162 9.45 7.14 6.97
C THR A 162 9.24 8.60 6.61
N TYR A 163 8.81 9.36 7.60
CA TYR A 163 8.57 10.79 7.54
C TYR A 163 9.17 11.41 8.80
N ALA A 164 10.27 12.14 8.67
CA ALA A 164 11.07 12.63 9.78
C ALA A 164 11.42 11.51 10.80
N GLY A 165 11.80 10.33 10.29
CA GLY A 165 12.18 9.17 11.10
C GLY A 165 11.02 8.35 11.67
N VAL A 166 9.76 8.78 11.51
CA VAL A 166 8.57 8.04 11.95
C VAL A 166 8.07 7.14 10.81
N ARG A 167 7.87 5.85 11.09
CA ARG A 167 7.35 4.89 10.11
C ARG A 167 5.91 5.24 9.69
N GLY A 168 5.66 5.15 8.37
CA GLY A 168 4.35 5.38 7.75
C GLY A 168 4.14 4.52 6.51
N HIS A 169 3.08 4.80 5.78
CA HIS A 169 2.82 4.20 4.47
C HIS A 169 3.53 4.99 3.35
N PRO A 170 3.83 4.35 2.22
CA PRO A 170 3.56 2.94 1.87
C PRO A 170 4.41 1.96 2.68
N VAL A 171 3.87 0.75 2.90
CA VAL A 171 4.62 -0.38 3.47
C VAL A 171 4.59 -1.55 2.51
N LEU A 172 5.76 -2.12 2.22
CA LEU A 172 5.90 -3.27 1.35
C LEU A 172 6.20 -4.53 2.16
N PHE A 173 5.46 -5.59 1.86
CA PHE A 173 5.62 -6.92 2.44
C PHE A 173 5.91 -7.95 1.34
N GLY A 174 7.06 -8.59 1.38
CA GLY A 174 7.35 -9.76 0.57
C GLY A 174 6.42 -10.92 0.90
N ALA A 175 6.17 -11.81 -0.06
CA ALA A 175 5.15 -12.85 0.05
C ALA A 175 5.37 -13.82 1.22
N ALA A 176 6.60 -14.05 1.67
CA ALA A 176 6.89 -14.88 2.83
C ALA A 176 6.33 -14.31 4.15
N HIS A 177 6.09 -13.00 4.20
CA HIS A 177 5.54 -12.33 5.38
C HIS A 177 4.02 -12.32 5.43
N TRP A 178 3.31 -12.58 4.32
CA TRP A 178 1.85 -12.40 4.24
C TRP A 178 1.08 -13.20 5.27
N ALA A 179 1.45 -14.47 5.47
CA ALA A 179 0.80 -15.33 6.48
C ALA A 179 0.99 -14.78 7.90
N GLY A 180 2.21 -14.37 8.26
CA GLY A 180 2.53 -13.78 9.57
C GLY A 180 1.82 -12.44 9.77
N VAL A 181 1.83 -11.56 8.76
CA VAL A 181 1.10 -10.29 8.77
C VAL A 181 -0.39 -10.52 8.98
N ALA A 182 -1.00 -11.46 8.22
CA ALA A 182 -2.42 -11.78 8.35
C ALA A 182 -2.78 -12.32 9.73
N ALA A 183 -1.93 -13.17 10.31
CA ALA A 183 -2.12 -13.72 11.66
C ALA A 183 -2.04 -12.64 12.75
N ALA A 184 -1.09 -11.70 12.62
CA ALA A 184 -0.90 -10.60 13.57
C ALA A 184 -1.90 -9.44 13.41
N ALA A 185 -2.56 -9.35 12.25
CA ALA A 185 -3.48 -8.25 11.92
C ALA A 185 -4.80 -8.36 12.71
N THR A 186 -4.91 -7.60 13.79
CA THR A 186 -6.10 -7.57 14.66
C THR A 186 -6.58 -6.14 14.91
N GLY A 187 -7.91 -5.95 14.98
CA GLY A 187 -8.54 -4.65 15.25
C GLY A 187 -8.01 -3.54 14.33
N ASP A 188 -7.80 -2.37 14.87
CA ASP A 188 -7.33 -1.18 14.12
C ASP A 188 -5.79 -1.08 14.03
N ARG A 189 -5.06 -2.06 14.56
CA ARG A 189 -3.58 -2.03 14.56
C ARG A 189 -2.94 -2.46 13.24
N GLY A 190 -3.70 -3.12 12.35
CA GLY A 190 -3.19 -3.61 11.07
C GLY A 190 -1.92 -4.45 11.26
N ALA A 191 -0.86 -4.14 10.49
CA ALA A 191 0.43 -4.84 10.55
C ALA A 191 1.41 -4.30 11.61
N ARG A 192 1.02 -3.32 12.44
CA ARG A 192 1.96 -2.62 13.37
C ARG A 192 2.68 -3.57 14.32
N ALA A 193 1.98 -4.58 14.86
CA ALA A 193 2.57 -5.56 15.77
C ALA A 193 3.65 -6.39 15.05
N TYR A 194 3.34 -6.88 13.86
CA TYR A 194 4.25 -7.64 13.02
C TYR A 194 5.52 -6.85 12.66
N LEU A 195 5.35 -5.61 12.20
CA LEU A 195 6.48 -4.73 11.87
C LEU A 195 7.34 -4.37 13.09
N LYS A 196 6.76 -4.32 14.29
CA LYS A 196 7.51 -4.11 15.53
C LYS A 196 8.36 -5.33 15.88
N GLU A 197 7.80 -6.53 15.75
CA GLU A 197 8.51 -7.80 16.00
C GLU A 197 9.66 -8.02 15.03
N HIS A 198 9.52 -7.54 13.77
CA HIS A 198 10.53 -7.68 12.72
C HIS A 198 11.30 -6.38 12.46
N ALA A 199 11.41 -5.48 13.44
CA ALA A 199 11.93 -4.14 13.27
C ALA A 199 13.33 -4.10 12.61
N ASP A 200 14.21 -5.04 12.96
CA ASP A 200 15.58 -5.12 12.45
C ASP A 200 15.64 -5.56 10.98
N ALA A 201 14.58 -6.21 10.46
CA ALA A 201 14.49 -6.65 9.07
C ALA A 201 13.85 -5.59 8.16
N VAL A 202 13.20 -4.57 8.72
CA VAL A 202 12.51 -3.53 7.95
C VAL A 202 13.50 -2.51 7.40
N ALA A 203 13.61 -2.42 6.08
CA ALA A 203 14.30 -1.31 5.44
C ALA A 203 13.46 -0.03 5.56
N LEU A 204 14.05 1.02 6.10
CA LEU A 204 13.41 2.33 6.27
C LEU A 204 13.79 3.25 5.11
N VAL A 205 12.81 3.92 4.52
CA VAL A 205 12.98 4.79 3.33
C VAL A 205 12.38 6.15 3.63
N GLU A 206 13.22 7.18 3.80
CA GLU A 206 12.74 8.52 4.06
C GLU A 206 12.02 9.11 2.84
N CYS A 207 10.79 9.59 3.06
CA CYS A 207 9.90 10.13 2.05
C CYS A 207 9.37 11.54 2.39
N GLY A 208 9.78 12.15 3.50
CA GLY A 208 9.28 13.45 3.97
C GLY A 208 9.57 14.63 3.03
N ASP A 209 10.53 14.48 2.10
CA ASP A 209 10.84 15.47 1.07
C ASP A 209 9.91 15.38 -0.17
N VAL A 210 9.13 14.30 -0.31
CA VAL A 210 8.26 14.05 -1.48
C VAL A 210 6.80 13.78 -1.13
N ALA A 211 6.47 13.61 0.16
CA ALA A 211 5.13 13.31 0.62
C ALA A 211 4.93 13.73 2.08
N GLU A 212 3.68 13.94 2.47
CA GLU A 212 3.26 14.21 3.85
C GLU A 212 2.35 13.09 4.35
N ALA A 213 2.70 12.46 5.47
CA ALA A 213 1.90 11.41 6.09
C ALA A 213 0.91 12.01 7.10
N TYR A 214 -0.26 12.38 6.61
CA TYR A 214 -1.38 12.78 7.45
C TYR A 214 -2.64 11.99 7.09
N ASP A 215 -3.45 11.71 8.09
CA ASP A 215 -4.71 11.01 7.93
C ASP A 215 -5.88 12.01 7.87
N ILE A 216 -6.94 11.66 7.12
CA ILE A 216 -8.23 12.36 7.15
C ILE A 216 -9.16 11.59 8.09
N ASP A 217 -9.19 11.97 9.36
CA ASP A 217 -9.92 11.27 10.42
C ASP A 217 -11.07 12.06 11.02
N THR A 218 -10.97 13.38 11.04
CA THR A 218 -11.90 14.30 11.69
C THR A 218 -12.48 15.32 10.72
N GLU A 219 -13.50 16.08 11.15
CA GLU A 219 -14.04 17.16 10.32
C GLU A 219 -13.03 18.30 10.09
N GLU A 220 -12.11 18.53 11.04
CA GLU A 220 -11.04 19.52 10.88
C GLU A 220 -10.09 19.11 9.74
N ASP A 221 -9.80 17.82 9.60
CA ASP A 221 -8.92 17.31 8.54
C ASP A 221 -9.49 17.52 7.13
N LEU A 222 -10.83 17.68 7.01
CA LEU A 222 -11.47 17.93 5.71
C LEU A 222 -10.97 19.24 5.07
N GLY A 223 -10.55 20.22 5.88
CA GLY A 223 -9.94 21.45 5.37
C GLY A 223 -8.65 21.24 4.56
N ARG A 224 -8.01 20.07 4.72
CA ARG A 224 -6.80 19.68 3.96
C ARG A 224 -7.11 19.07 2.59
N LEU A 225 -8.38 18.82 2.28
CA LEU A 225 -8.80 18.16 1.04
C LEU A 225 -8.99 19.15 -0.13
N GLY A 226 -8.86 20.44 0.05
CA GLY A 226 -9.00 21.57 -0.89
C GLY A 226 -9.05 21.26 -2.34
#